data_d6a081481a463847832609e261c67e80
#
_entry.id   d6a081481a463847832609e261c67e80
#
_cell.length_a   1.000
_cell.length_b   1.000
_cell.length_c   1.000
_cell.angle_alpha   90.00
_cell.angle_beta   90.00
_cell.angle_gamma   90.00
#
_symmetry.space_group_name_H-M   'P 1'
#
loop_
_entity.id
_entity.type
_entity.pdbx_description
1 polymer ?
#
loop_
_entity_poly.entity_id
_entity_poly.type
_entity_poly.pdbx_seq_one_letter_code
_entity_poly.pdbx_strand_id
1 'polypeptide(L)'
;MSLRDKLISETRQERETRERQEANERSHSAVHQMAEAMRALCHLVANEFLGEYEKERLATLRPSTMKMENPALKGVFFPYLTIVARGVEVTLKPVGPVFGIPFRADLSNGSMAYALLWDGRGTLVQHWKIATVDENDVLQREHAKPLSRENFEEACEKLLGL
;
A
#
# COMPACT_ATOMS: atom_id res chain seq x y z
N MET A 1 29.85 37.84 23.00
CA MET A 1 29.99 36.49 22.45
C MET A 1 31.38 36.33 21.82
N SER A 2 32.13 35.35 22.24
CA SER A 2 33.48 35.09 21.72
C SER A 2 33.44 34.45 20.33
N LEU A 3 34.56 34.48 19.62
CA LEU A 3 34.71 33.79 18.35
C LEU A 3 34.40 32.29 18.49
N ARG A 4 34.88 31.71 19.59
CA ARG A 4 34.62 30.29 19.90
C ARG A 4 33.13 29.98 19.99
N ASP A 5 32.38 30.82 20.69
CA ASP A 5 30.93 30.63 20.87
C ASP A 5 30.18 30.74 19.53
N LYS A 6 30.59 31.67 18.68
CA LYS A 6 30.05 31.85 17.34
C LYS A 6 30.32 30.63 16.47
N LEU A 7 31.53 30.11 16.49
CA LEU A 7 31.91 28.93 15.70
C LEU A 7 31.16 27.68 16.16
N ILE A 8 31.00 27.51 17.47
CA ILE A 8 30.23 26.39 18.04
C ILE A 8 28.76 26.47 17.59
N SER A 9 28.18 27.67 17.65
CA SER A 9 26.79 27.90 17.24
C SER A 9 26.57 27.62 15.76
N GLU A 10 27.44 28.11 14.88
CA GLU A 10 27.35 27.86 13.43
C GLU A 10 27.50 26.36 13.10
N THR A 11 28.47 25.68 13.67
CA THR A 11 28.67 24.23 13.46
C THR A 11 27.49 23.45 13.92
N ARG A 12 26.86 23.85 15.03
CA ARG A 12 25.64 23.21 15.53
C ARG A 12 24.47 23.39 14.56
N GLN A 13 24.29 24.60 14.04
CA GLN A 13 23.23 24.89 13.04
C GLN A 13 23.40 24.09 11.74
N GLU A 14 24.63 24.00 11.25
CA GLU A 14 24.94 23.20 10.05
C GLU A 14 24.61 21.72 10.26
N ARG A 15 24.95 21.18 11.43
CA ARG A 15 24.66 19.80 11.79
C ARG A 15 23.15 19.56 11.84
N GLU A 16 22.39 20.44 12.50
CA GLU A 16 20.94 20.34 12.61
C GLU A 16 20.27 20.41 11.23
N THR A 17 20.71 21.30 10.35
CA THR A 17 20.21 21.43 9.00
C THR A 17 20.45 20.16 8.18
N ARG A 18 21.66 19.62 8.26
CA ARG A 18 22.02 18.38 7.56
C ARG A 18 21.19 17.19 8.06
N GLU A 19 21.01 17.06 9.37
CA GLU A 19 20.19 15.99 9.96
C GLU A 19 18.73 16.08 9.51
N ARG A 20 18.17 17.28 9.40
CA ARG A 20 16.82 17.49 8.87
C ARG A 20 16.70 17.09 7.41
N GLN A 21 17.67 17.46 6.58
CA GLN A 21 17.71 17.10 5.17
C GLN A 21 17.77 15.59 4.99
N GLU A 22 18.66 14.92 5.73
CA GLU A 22 18.78 13.46 5.69
C GLU A 22 17.50 12.76 6.14
N ALA A 23 16.82 13.27 7.18
CA ALA A 23 15.55 12.73 7.65
C ALA A 23 14.45 12.91 6.61
N ASN A 24 14.38 14.07 5.95
CA ASN A 24 13.41 14.34 4.88
C ASN A 24 13.63 13.44 3.67
N GLU A 25 14.88 13.24 3.27
CA GLU A 25 15.24 12.35 2.16
C GLU A 25 14.86 10.90 2.46
N ARG A 26 15.09 10.43 3.68
CA ARG A 26 14.71 9.09 4.11
C ARG A 26 13.19 8.90 4.10
N SER A 27 12.43 9.86 4.61
CA SER A 27 10.96 9.83 4.59
C SER A 27 10.43 9.81 3.16
N HIS A 28 10.97 10.65 2.29
CA HIS A 28 10.58 10.72 0.88
C HIS A 28 10.88 9.41 0.16
N SER A 29 12.06 8.82 0.40
CA SER A 29 12.43 7.52 -0.17
C SER A 29 11.48 6.40 0.31
N ALA A 30 11.10 6.39 1.59
CA ALA A 30 10.17 5.40 2.13
C ALA A 30 8.79 5.49 1.47
N VAL A 31 8.27 6.70 1.27
CA VAL A 31 6.98 6.91 0.58
C VAL A 31 7.05 6.46 -0.87
N HIS A 32 8.15 6.75 -1.57
CA HIS A 32 8.35 6.25 -2.94
C HIS A 32 8.38 4.73 -3.00
N GLN A 33 9.03 4.08 -2.06
CA GLN A 33 9.05 2.62 -1.98
C GLN A 33 7.66 2.03 -1.77
N MET A 34 6.82 2.66 -0.94
CA MET A 34 5.42 2.27 -0.76
C MET A 34 4.63 2.40 -2.06
N ALA A 35 4.80 3.52 -2.77
CA ALA A 35 4.12 3.75 -4.05
C ALA A 35 4.56 2.74 -5.11
N GLU A 36 5.85 2.40 -5.17
CA GLU A 36 6.38 1.37 -6.06
C GLU A 36 5.80 0.00 -5.73
N ALA A 37 5.74 -0.36 -4.43
CA ALA A 37 5.15 -1.62 -3.99
C ALA A 37 3.66 -1.70 -4.36
N MET A 38 2.91 -0.62 -4.19
CA MET A 38 1.50 -0.57 -4.56
C MET A 38 1.30 -0.67 -6.08
N ARG A 39 2.17 -0.02 -6.86
CA ARG A 39 2.15 -0.11 -8.32
C ARG A 39 2.40 -1.54 -8.77
N ALA A 40 3.41 -2.20 -8.20
CA ALA A 40 3.73 -3.58 -8.50
C ALA A 40 2.59 -4.53 -8.12
N LEU A 41 1.92 -4.28 -6.99
CA LEU A 41 0.76 -5.05 -6.56
C LEU A 41 -0.42 -4.91 -7.55
N CYS A 42 -0.77 -3.70 -7.94
CA CYS A 42 -1.84 -3.48 -8.91
C CYS A 42 -1.52 -4.15 -10.25
N HIS A 43 -0.28 -4.07 -10.69
CA HIS A 43 0.18 -4.70 -11.94
C HIS A 43 0.10 -6.23 -11.84
N LEU A 44 0.53 -6.81 -10.74
CA LEU A 44 0.46 -8.23 -10.46
C LEU A 44 -0.99 -8.74 -10.53
N VAL A 45 -1.90 -8.05 -9.85
CA VAL A 45 -3.33 -8.40 -9.83
C VAL A 45 -3.94 -8.29 -11.22
N ALA A 46 -3.69 -7.18 -11.91
CA ALA A 46 -4.29 -6.93 -13.23
C ALA A 46 -3.78 -7.88 -14.31
N ASN A 47 -2.53 -8.29 -14.25
CA ASN A 47 -1.92 -9.11 -15.31
C ASN A 47 -1.82 -10.60 -14.96
N GLU A 48 -1.35 -10.93 -13.76
CA GLU A 48 -1.08 -12.32 -13.40
C GLU A 48 -2.28 -13.00 -12.72
N PHE A 49 -3.00 -12.29 -11.83
CA PHE A 49 -4.11 -12.91 -11.11
C PHE A 49 -5.43 -12.87 -11.89
N LEU A 50 -5.77 -11.73 -12.47
CA LEU A 50 -7.07 -11.50 -13.09
C LEU A 50 -7.04 -11.23 -14.60
N GLY A 51 -5.86 -11.22 -15.21
CA GLY A 51 -5.71 -10.89 -16.63
C GLY A 51 -6.48 -11.81 -17.56
N GLU A 52 -6.56 -13.09 -17.27
CA GLU A 52 -7.33 -14.05 -18.05
C GLU A 52 -8.82 -13.78 -17.98
N TYR A 53 -9.34 -13.41 -16.80
CA TYR A 53 -10.75 -13.07 -16.61
C TYR A 53 -11.15 -11.84 -17.43
N GLU A 54 -10.27 -10.85 -17.53
CA GLU A 54 -10.51 -9.68 -18.38
C GLU A 54 -10.54 -10.04 -19.87
N LYS A 55 -9.61 -10.88 -20.32
CA LYS A 55 -9.57 -11.37 -21.70
C LYS A 55 -10.83 -12.14 -22.07
N GLU A 56 -11.36 -12.92 -21.15
CA GLU A 56 -12.59 -13.69 -21.32
C GLU A 56 -13.87 -12.86 -21.08
N ARG A 57 -13.72 -11.57 -20.78
CA ARG A 57 -14.80 -10.63 -20.49
C ARG A 57 -15.65 -11.01 -19.26
N LEU A 58 -15.06 -11.73 -18.32
CA LEU A 58 -15.69 -12.10 -17.05
C LEU A 58 -15.52 -11.01 -15.99
N ALA A 59 -14.54 -10.16 -16.16
CA ALA A 59 -14.26 -9.03 -15.28
C ALA A 59 -13.74 -7.83 -16.08
N THR A 60 -13.98 -6.63 -15.56
CA THR A 60 -13.41 -5.39 -16.07
C THR A 60 -12.46 -4.83 -15.02
N LEU A 61 -11.24 -4.51 -15.42
CA LEU A 61 -10.21 -3.95 -14.55
C LEU A 61 -9.96 -2.50 -14.93
N ARG A 62 -10.09 -1.58 -13.96
CA ARG A 62 -9.91 -0.14 -14.19
C ARG A 62 -8.80 0.38 -13.28
N PRO A 63 -7.57 0.61 -13.80
CA PRO A 63 -6.53 1.26 -13.04
C PRO A 63 -6.79 2.76 -12.91
N SER A 64 -6.43 3.33 -11.77
CA SER A 64 -6.51 4.77 -11.52
C SER A 64 -5.47 5.18 -10.49
N THR A 65 -5.43 6.45 -10.13
CA THR A 65 -4.56 6.99 -9.10
C THR A 65 -5.35 7.85 -8.13
N MET A 66 -4.87 7.96 -6.90
CA MET A 66 -5.49 8.78 -5.87
C MET A 66 -4.44 9.48 -5.00
N LYS A 67 -4.80 10.62 -4.45
CA LYS A 67 -4.03 11.28 -3.41
C LYS A 67 -4.38 10.67 -2.07
N MET A 68 -3.36 10.46 -1.25
CA MET A 68 -3.55 9.96 0.10
C MET A 68 -3.87 11.10 1.06
N GLU A 69 -4.85 10.88 1.94
CA GLU A 69 -5.23 11.83 2.99
C GLU A 69 -4.23 11.83 4.15
N ASN A 70 -3.51 10.73 4.34
CA ASN A 70 -2.50 10.60 5.39
C ASN A 70 -1.41 11.66 5.20
N PRO A 71 -1.15 12.54 6.21
CA PRO A 71 -0.13 13.59 6.09
C PRO A 71 1.28 13.06 5.78
N ALA A 72 1.62 11.84 6.25
CA ALA A 72 2.90 11.22 5.97
C ALA A 72 3.10 10.87 4.48
N LEU A 73 2.01 10.74 3.73
CA LEU A 73 2.01 10.36 2.31
C LEU A 73 1.58 11.52 1.40
N LYS A 74 1.45 12.71 1.96
CA LYS A 74 0.94 13.90 1.29
C LYS A 74 1.79 14.28 0.07
N GLY A 75 1.10 14.57 -1.05
CA GLY A 75 1.75 15.00 -2.29
C GLY A 75 2.20 13.85 -3.19
N VAL A 76 2.02 12.61 -2.76
CA VAL A 76 2.32 11.43 -3.58
C VAL A 76 1.03 10.79 -4.04
N PHE A 77 0.94 10.50 -5.34
CA PHE A 77 -0.17 9.75 -5.92
C PHE A 77 0.11 8.26 -5.84
N PHE A 78 -0.86 7.51 -5.35
CA PHE A 78 -0.79 6.05 -5.28
C PHE A 78 -1.74 5.44 -6.31
N PRO A 79 -1.35 4.38 -7.00
CA PRO A 79 -2.26 3.67 -7.88
C PRO A 79 -3.29 2.89 -7.06
N TYR A 80 -4.47 2.69 -7.64
CA TYR A 80 -5.46 1.75 -7.15
C TYR A 80 -6.14 1.06 -8.33
N LEU A 81 -6.84 -0.02 -8.04
CA LEU A 81 -7.49 -0.84 -9.05
C LEU A 81 -8.95 -1.06 -8.69
N THR A 82 -9.83 -0.87 -9.66
CA THR A 82 -11.25 -1.24 -9.55
C THR A 82 -11.51 -2.48 -10.37
N ILE A 83 -12.11 -3.48 -9.75
CA ILE A 83 -12.45 -4.77 -10.35
C ILE A 83 -13.98 -4.84 -10.39
N VAL A 84 -14.54 -5.00 -11.58
CA VAL A 84 -16.00 -5.12 -11.75
C VAL A 84 -16.32 -6.49 -12.36
N ALA A 85 -17.11 -7.26 -11.65
CA ALA A 85 -17.59 -8.56 -12.12
C ALA A 85 -19.02 -8.79 -11.61
N ARG A 86 -19.89 -9.31 -12.46
CA ARG A 86 -21.31 -9.60 -12.12
C ARG A 86 -22.06 -8.37 -11.57
N GLY A 87 -21.68 -7.16 -12.00
CA GLY A 87 -22.28 -5.93 -11.48
C GLY A 87 -21.82 -5.54 -10.08
N VAL A 88 -20.86 -6.26 -9.50
CA VAL A 88 -20.27 -5.96 -8.20
C VAL A 88 -18.92 -5.28 -8.40
N GLU A 89 -18.70 -4.20 -7.67
CA GLU A 89 -17.46 -3.45 -7.70
C GLU A 89 -16.60 -3.78 -6.48
N VAL A 90 -15.38 -4.21 -6.73
CA VAL A 90 -14.36 -4.49 -5.71
C VAL A 90 -13.18 -3.58 -5.97
N THR A 91 -12.69 -2.90 -4.95
CA THR A 91 -11.55 -1.99 -5.09
C THR A 91 -10.33 -2.52 -4.33
N LEU A 92 -9.16 -2.35 -4.93
CA LEU A 92 -7.87 -2.54 -4.29
C LEU A 92 -7.25 -1.16 -4.09
N LYS A 93 -7.34 -0.62 -2.88
CA LYS A 93 -6.93 0.75 -2.56
C LYS A 93 -5.81 0.80 -1.53
N PRO A 94 -4.86 1.73 -1.69
CA PRO A 94 -3.86 1.97 -0.66
C PRO A 94 -4.48 2.57 0.59
N VAL A 95 -4.03 2.12 1.76
CA VAL A 95 -4.40 2.66 3.06
C VAL A 95 -3.24 3.45 3.65
N GLY A 96 -2.05 2.90 3.60
CA GLY A 96 -0.84 3.51 4.13
C GLY A 96 -0.18 2.67 5.22
N PRO A 97 0.85 3.22 5.87
CA PRO A 97 1.47 2.53 6.99
C PRO A 97 0.50 2.45 8.17
N VAL A 98 0.46 1.29 8.80
CA VAL A 98 -0.31 1.05 10.03
C VAL A 98 0.63 0.51 11.09
N PHE A 99 0.22 0.55 12.35
CA PHE A 99 1.10 0.17 13.45
C PHE A 99 1.71 -1.24 13.24
N GLY A 100 3.03 -1.30 13.17
CA GLY A 100 3.78 -2.54 12.99
C GLY A 100 3.75 -3.14 11.59
N ILE A 101 3.18 -2.43 10.61
CA ILE A 101 3.11 -2.85 9.21
C ILE A 101 3.59 -1.69 8.34
N PRO A 102 4.64 -1.89 7.52
CA PRO A 102 5.18 -0.84 6.67
C PRO A 102 4.17 -0.22 5.70
N PHE A 103 3.25 -1.03 5.17
CA PHE A 103 2.20 -0.54 4.28
C PHE A 103 1.05 -1.54 4.19
N ARG A 104 -0.18 -1.02 4.12
CA ARG A 104 -1.41 -1.80 3.96
C ARG A 104 -2.21 -1.29 2.77
N ALA A 105 -2.78 -2.20 2.01
CA ALA A 105 -3.80 -1.93 1.01
C ALA A 105 -5.05 -2.76 1.34
N ASP A 106 -6.22 -2.26 0.99
CA ASP A 106 -7.48 -2.99 1.22
C ASP A 106 -8.13 -3.41 -0.07
N LEU A 107 -8.57 -4.66 -0.09
CA LEU A 107 -9.42 -5.23 -1.13
C LEU A 107 -10.84 -5.28 -0.56
N SER A 108 -11.76 -4.49 -1.10
CA SER A 108 -13.07 -4.25 -0.47
C SER A 108 -14.19 -4.11 -1.49
N ASN A 109 -15.39 -4.60 -1.12
CA ASN A 109 -16.63 -4.35 -1.86
C ASN A 109 -17.49 -3.24 -1.23
N GLY A 110 -16.96 -2.53 -0.21
CA GLY A 110 -17.68 -1.50 0.56
C GLY A 110 -18.31 -2.01 1.85
N SER A 111 -18.61 -3.31 1.95
CA SER A 111 -19.21 -3.93 3.14
C SER A 111 -18.23 -4.87 3.86
N MET A 112 -17.40 -5.55 3.08
CA MET A 112 -16.40 -6.50 3.57
C MET A 112 -15.04 -6.16 2.96
N ALA A 113 -13.98 -6.43 3.70
CA ALA A 113 -12.61 -6.14 3.25
C ALA A 113 -11.63 -7.23 3.64
N TYR A 114 -10.60 -7.36 2.82
CA TYR A 114 -9.37 -8.07 3.12
C TYR A 114 -8.23 -7.05 3.13
N ALA A 115 -7.27 -7.23 4.02
CA ALA A 115 -6.08 -6.39 4.06
C ALA A 115 -4.92 -7.10 3.37
N LEU A 116 -4.21 -6.38 2.50
CA LEU A 116 -2.97 -6.82 1.91
C LEU A 116 -1.84 -6.09 2.63
N LEU A 117 -0.91 -6.85 3.21
CA LEU A 117 0.12 -6.36 4.10
C LEU A 117 1.50 -6.52 3.47
N TRP A 118 2.20 -5.41 3.33
CA TRP A 118 3.54 -5.36 2.75
C TRP A 118 4.60 -5.37 3.85
N ASP A 119 5.67 -6.14 3.66
CA ASP A 119 6.76 -6.29 4.63
C ASP A 119 7.85 -5.22 4.54
N GLY A 120 7.77 -4.34 3.54
CA GLY A 120 8.75 -3.27 3.36
C GLY A 120 10.05 -3.67 2.65
N ARG A 121 10.16 -4.91 2.17
CA ARG A 121 11.43 -5.46 1.69
C ARG A 121 11.59 -5.54 0.17
N GLY A 122 10.50 -5.47 -0.59
CA GLY A 122 10.60 -5.57 -2.04
C GLY A 122 9.25 -5.52 -2.74
N THR A 123 9.25 -5.65 -4.07
CA THR A 123 8.04 -5.49 -4.90
C THR A 123 7.46 -6.82 -5.39
N LEU A 124 8.09 -7.95 -5.11
CA LEU A 124 7.61 -9.25 -5.53
C LEU A 124 6.46 -9.73 -4.63
N VAL A 125 5.66 -10.66 -5.14
CA VAL A 125 4.49 -11.21 -4.44
C VAL A 125 4.81 -11.78 -3.06
N GLN A 126 6.00 -12.35 -2.88
CA GLN A 126 6.46 -12.93 -1.63
C GLN A 126 6.56 -11.93 -0.47
N HIS A 127 6.57 -10.62 -0.77
CA HIS A 127 6.63 -9.54 0.21
C HIS A 127 5.25 -9.07 0.67
N TRP A 128 4.19 -9.72 0.22
CA TRP A 128 2.82 -9.42 0.56
C TRP A 128 2.14 -10.60 1.25
N LYS A 129 1.26 -10.27 2.20
CA LYS A 129 0.35 -11.22 2.83
C LYS A 129 -1.07 -10.71 2.69
N ILE A 130 -2.04 -11.62 2.73
CA ILE A 130 -3.46 -11.28 2.76
C ILE A 130 -4.07 -11.76 4.07
N ALA A 131 -4.88 -10.92 4.70
CA ALA A 131 -5.52 -11.20 5.97
C ALA A 131 -6.98 -10.74 5.94
N THR A 132 -7.80 -11.38 6.76
CA THR A 132 -9.19 -10.97 6.94
C THR A 132 -9.28 -9.75 7.86
N VAL A 133 -10.34 -8.97 7.66
CA VAL A 133 -10.73 -7.87 8.54
C VAL A 133 -12.10 -8.23 9.10
N ASP A 134 -12.31 -8.16 10.41
CA ASP A 134 -13.57 -8.53 11.03
C ASP A 134 -14.65 -7.44 10.87
N GLU A 135 -15.86 -7.74 11.39
CA GLU A 135 -17.02 -6.83 11.34
C GLU A 135 -16.78 -5.49 12.03
N ASN A 136 -15.86 -5.45 12.97
CA ASN A 136 -15.47 -4.23 13.71
C ASN A 136 -14.29 -3.51 13.07
N ASP A 137 -13.93 -3.88 11.83
CA ASP A 137 -12.79 -3.34 11.09
C ASP A 137 -11.44 -3.64 11.76
N VAL A 138 -11.36 -4.73 12.52
CA VAL A 138 -10.13 -5.18 13.18
C VAL A 138 -9.40 -6.19 12.30
N LEU A 139 -8.13 -5.88 12.00
CA LEU A 139 -7.26 -6.72 11.20
C LEU A 139 -6.88 -8.00 11.96
N GLN A 140 -7.11 -9.14 11.34
CA GLN A 140 -6.80 -10.47 11.88
C GLN A 140 -5.40 -10.91 11.47
N ARG A 141 -4.37 -10.31 12.07
CA ARG A 141 -2.94 -10.55 11.72
C ARG A 141 -2.53 -12.01 11.87
N GLU A 142 -3.01 -12.70 12.90
CA GLU A 142 -2.68 -14.10 13.16
C GLU A 142 -3.18 -15.05 12.08
N HIS A 143 -4.12 -14.62 11.26
CA HIS A 143 -4.67 -15.39 10.14
C HIS A 143 -4.09 -14.95 8.78
N ALA A 144 -3.06 -14.11 8.78
CA ALA A 144 -2.43 -13.67 7.54
C ALA A 144 -1.77 -14.84 6.81
N LYS A 145 -2.04 -14.94 5.51
CA LYS A 145 -1.48 -15.95 4.60
C LYS A 145 -0.59 -15.27 3.57
N PRO A 146 0.39 -15.97 3.00
CA PRO A 146 1.11 -15.43 1.84
C PRO A 146 0.15 -15.06 0.72
N LEU A 147 0.39 -13.92 0.07
CA LEU A 147 -0.39 -13.55 -1.10
C LEU A 147 -0.05 -14.50 -2.25
N SER A 148 -1.08 -15.05 -2.87
CA SER A 148 -0.98 -15.91 -4.04
C SER A 148 -2.19 -15.70 -4.90
N ARG A 149 -2.15 -16.17 -6.15
CA ARG A 149 -3.31 -16.15 -7.04
C ARG A 149 -4.51 -16.83 -6.39
N GLU A 150 -4.29 -18.00 -5.79
CA GLU A 150 -5.35 -18.78 -5.13
C GLU A 150 -6.00 -18.03 -3.96
N ASN A 151 -5.17 -17.49 -3.06
CA ASN A 151 -5.67 -16.74 -1.91
C ASN A 151 -6.38 -15.45 -2.32
N PHE A 152 -5.89 -14.79 -3.35
CA PHE A 152 -6.50 -13.60 -3.90
C PHE A 152 -7.85 -13.90 -4.56
N GLU A 153 -7.92 -14.95 -5.39
CA GLU A 153 -9.17 -15.37 -6.04
C GLU A 153 -10.21 -15.79 -5.01
N GLU A 154 -9.80 -16.52 -3.96
CA GLU A 154 -10.70 -16.91 -2.87
C GLU A 154 -11.32 -15.69 -2.18
N ALA A 155 -10.52 -14.66 -1.92
CA ALA A 155 -11.00 -13.39 -1.36
C ALA A 155 -11.99 -12.70 -2.32
N CYS A 156 -11.66 -12.65 -3.61
CA CYS A 156 -12.55 -12.09 -4.62
C CYS A 156 -13.87 -12.83 -4.71
N GLU A 157 -13.88 -14.15 -4.64
CA GLU A 157 -15.11 -14.96 -4.63
C GLU A 157 -16.04 -14.51 -3.51
N LYS A 158 -15.52 -14.37 -2.29
CA LYS A 158 -16.32 -13.92 -1.15
C LYS A 158 -16.82 -12.49 -1.32
N LEU A 159 -15.98 -11.60 -1.81
CA LEU A 159 -16.35 -10.20 -2.04
C LEU A 159 -17.38 -10.03 -3.16
N LEU A 160 -17.39 -10.94 -4.12
CA LEU A 160 -18.36 -10.97 -5.22
C LEU A 160 -19.64 -11.73 -4.87
N GLY A 161 -19.73 -12.33 -3.68
CA GLY A 161 -20.89 -13.07 -3.24
C GLY A 161 -21.04 -14.46 -3.88
N LEU A 162 -19.92 -15.06 -4.24
CA LEU A 162 -19.87 -16.39 -4.86
C LEU A 162 -19.63 -17.53 -3.87
#